data_58ae6ac5d826ae45308a3ec998be4f86
#
_entry.id   58ae6ac5d826ae45308a3ec998be4f86
#
_cell.length_a   1.000
_cell.length_b   1.000
_cell.length_c   1.000
_cell.angle_alpha   90.00
_cell.angle_beta   90.00
_cell.angle_gamma   90.00
#
_symmetry.space_group_name_H-M   'P 1'
#
loop_
_entity.id
_entity.type
_entity.pdbx_description
1 polymer ?
#
loop_
_entity_poly.entity_id
_entity_poly.type
_entity_poly.pdbx_seq_one_letter_code
_entity_poly.pdbx_strand_id
1 'polypeptide(L)'
;MERLLVELPELELLGILQGASNYTFLAQLGPHEPDGLLAVYKPARGESPLWDFEAGTLYQREVAAYRLSKVLGWPRIPPTVVRDHAPHGVGAMQLYVPADRRHFLSEQARQRDTWLRIALFDVITNNADRKSGHCLFDAEDRIWVIDHGLTFHTDPKLRTVIWDFSGEPLPPDLCDDLERALIDVEKGSLAEDLENLLLPGEVRVLKRRMRGVLDPGWRFPEPTSAWSVPWPPV
;
A
#
# COMPACT_ATOMS: atom_id res chain seq x y z
N MET A 1 13.06 -2.23 -12.54
CA MET A 1 13.13 -2.18 -11.07
C MET A 1 12.61 -3.46 -10.41
N GLU A 2 11.36 -3.87 -10.64
CA GLU A 2 10.79 -5.11 -10.06
C GLU A 2 11.69 -6.33 -10.23
N ARG A 3 12.20 -6.54 -11.44
CA ARG A 3 13.12 -7.63 -11.75
C ARG A 3 14.39 -7.62 -10.86
N LEU A 4 14.96 -6.46 -10.61
CA LEU A 4 16.15 -6.34 -9.75
C LEU A 4 15.84 -6.72 -8.30
N LEU A 5 14.66 -6.35 -7.78
CA LEU A 5 14.23 -6.72 -6.42
C LEU A 5 14.06 -8.23 -6.24
N VAL A 6 13.73 -8.96 -7.33
CA VAL A 6 13.60 -10.43 -7.31
C VAL A 6 14.91 -11.14 -7.54
N GLU A 7 15.67 -10.74 -8.58
CA GLU A 7 16.74 -11.55 -9.17
C GLU A 7 18.14 -11.24 -8.65
N LEU A 8 18.39 -10.05 -8.06
CA LEU A 8 19.74 -9.75 -7.55
C LEU A 8 20.15 -10.80 -6.51
N PRO A 9 21.23 -11.56 -6.76
CA PRO A 9 21.57 -12.74 -5.94
C PRO A 9 22.10 -12.39 -4.56
N GLU A 10 22.80 -11.27 -4.45
CA GLU A 10 23.38 -10.80 -3.19
C GLU A 10 22.32 -10.00 -2.43
N LEU A 11 22.03 -10.42 -1.21
CA LEU A 11 21.13 -9.73 -0.30
C LEU A 11 21.77 -9.67 1.08
N GLU A 12 22.08 -8.48 1.53
CA GLU A 12 22.57 -8.19 2.88
C GLU A 12 21.52 -7.43 3.68
N LEU A 13 21.29 -7.85 4.93
CA LEU A 13 20.45 -7.13 5.86
C LEU A 13 21.30 -6.12 6.62
N LEU A 14 21.05 -4.82 6.39
CA LEU A 14 21.80 -3.74 7.01
C LEU A 14 21.33 -3.43 8.43
N GLY A 15 20.07 -3.74 8.76
CA GLY A 15 19.49 -3.52 10.08
C GLY A 15 17.98 -3.58 10.10
N ILE A 16 17.43 -3.47 11.31
CA ILE A 16 15.97 -3.42 11.53
C ILE A 16 15.52 -1.95 11.50
N LEU A 17 14.48 -1.65 10.75
CA LEU A 17 13.85 -0.33 10.76
C LEU A 17 13.02 -0.17 12.05
N GLN A 18 13.37 0.83 12.84
CA GLN A 18 12.70 1.13 14.11
C GLN A 18 11.31 1.75 13.88
N GLY A 19 10.39 1.50 14.80
CA GLY A 19 9.02 2.03 14.74
C GLY A 19 8.02 1.19 13.96
N ALA A 20 8.45 0.16 13.24
CA ALA A 20 7.55 -0.82 12.61
C ALA A 20 7.01 -1.81 13.65
N SER A 21 5.72 -2.15 13.56
CA SER A 21 5.08 -3.17 14.42
C SER A 21 5.54 -4.59 14.08
N ASN A 22 5.99 -4.80 12.85
CA ASN A 22 6.52 -6.07 12.32
C ASN A 22 8.02 -5.97 12.11
N TYR A 23 8.72 -7.12 12.09
CA TYR A 23 10.12 -7.12 11.72
C TYR A 23 10.29 -6.63 10.27
N THR A 24 10.85 -5.45 10.14
CA THR A 24 11.09 -4.79 8.86
C THR A 24 12.56 -4.46 8.76
N PHE A 25 13.23 -4.93 7.71
CA PHE A 25 14.67 -4.78 7.53
C PHE A 25 14.98 -3.81 6.40
N LEU A 26 15.97 -2.96 6.62
CA LEU A 26 16.68 -2.33 5.51
C LEU A 26 17.65 -3.38 4.92
N ALA A 27 17.56 -3.57 3.64
CA ALA A 27 18.37 -4.53 2.89
C ALA A 27 19.10 -3.85 1.74
N GLN A 28 20.27 -4.36 1.41
CA GLN A 28 21.01 -4.03 0.20
C GLN A 28 21.00 -5.22 -0.74
N LEU A 29 20.71 -4.96 -2.01
CA LEU A 29 20.70 -5.95 -3.08
C LEU A 29 21.81 -5.64 -4.08
N GLY A 30 22.52 -6.68 -4.51
CA GLY A 30 23.68 -6.53 -5.41
C GLY A 30 24.94 -6.05 -4.70
N PRO A 31 25.93 -5.54 -5.43
CA PRO A 31 27.22 -5.16 -4.88
C PRO A 31 27.09 -4.09 -3.80
N HIS A 32 28.11 -4.04 -2.91
CA HIS A 32 28.16 -2.98 -1.89
C HIS A 32 28.20 -1.58 -2.52
N GLU A 33 27.76 -0.57 -1.74
CA GLU A 33 27.77 0.82 -2.16
C GLU A 33 29.01 1.21 -3.02
N PRO A 34 28.86 2.08 -4.07
CA PRO A 34 27.65 2.89 -4.36
C PRO A 34 26.63 2.23 -5.30
N ASP A 35 26.89 1.05 -5.84
CA ASP A 35 26.10 0.45 -6.94
C ASP A 35 24.96 -0.48 -6.46
N GLY A 36 24.85 -0.71 -5.14
CA GLY A 36 23.80 -1.54 -4.56
C GLY A 36 22.43 -0.87 -4.50
N LEU A 37 21.38 -1.68 -4.64
CA LEU A 37 20.01 -1.24 -4.54
C LEU A 37 19.51 -1.37 -3.10
N LEU A 38 19.10 -0.27 -2.48
CA LEU A 38 18.46 -0.32 -1.16
C LEU A 38 16.99 -0.73 -1.28
N ALA A 39 16.57 -1.62 -0.39
CA ALA A 39 15.22 -2.14 -0.33
C ALA A 39 14.75 -2.31 1.13
N VAL A 40 13.44 -2.39 1.31
CA VAL A 40 12.80 -2.72 2.58
C VAL A 40 12.26 -4.15 2.46
N TYR A 41 12.75 -5.03 3.33
CA TYR A 41 12.33 -6.41 3.39
C TYR A 41 11.39 -6.65 4.57
N LYS A 42 10.20 -7.16 4.26
CA LYS A 42 9.14 -7.48 5.23
C LYS A 42 8.85 -8.99 5.16
N PRO A 43 9.52 -9.82 5.97
CA PRO A 43 9.32 -11.28 5.95
C PRO A 43 7.99 -11.70 6.55
N ALA A 44 7.35 -12.74 6.00
CA ALA A 44 6.15 -13.34 6.56
C ALA A 44 6.35 -13.79 8.02
N ARG A 45 7.52 -14.33 8.35
CA ARG A 45 7.87 -14.74 9.73
C ARG A 45 8.02 -13.59 10.71
N GLY A 46 8.12 -12.36 10.23
CA GLY A 46 8.26 -11.15 11.03
C GLY A 46 6.94 -10.48 11.37
N GLU A 47 5.83 -11.02 10.87
CA GLU A 47 4.50 -10.47 11.09
C GLU A 47 4.03 -10.73 12.52
N SER A 48 3.59 -9.69 13.21
CA SER A 48 2.94 -9.81 14.52
C SER A 48 1.55 -10.43 14.33
N PRO A 49 1.17 -11.44 15.09
CA PRO A 49 -0.16 -12.06 14.98
C PRO A 49 -1.28 -11.03 15.21
N LEU A 50 -2.24 -11.00 14.30
CA LEU A 50 -3.45 -10.20 14.41
C LEU A 50 -4.65 -11.16 14.51
N TRP A 51 -5.66 -10.78 15.30
CA TRP A 51 -6.83 -11.63 15.50
C TRP A 51 -7.76 -11.69 14.28
N ASP A 52 -7.63 -10.73 13.37
CA ASP A 52 -8.54 -10.46 12.26
C ASP A 52 -7.86 -10.50 10.87
N PHE A 53 -6.56 -10.71 10.81
CA PHE A 53 -5.82 -10.97 9.57
C PHE A 53 -5.14 -12.34 9.65
N GLU A 54 -5.15 -13.08 8.56
CA GLU A 54 -4.46 -14.37 8.50
C GLU A 54 -2.95 -14.17 8.65
N ALA A 55 -2.34 -14.91 9.56
CA ALA A 55 -0.92 -14.81 9.85
C ALA A 55 -0.07 -15.22 8.64
N GLY A 56 0.98 -14.49 8.37
CA GLY A 56 1.90 -14.76 7.27
C GLY A 56 1.37 -14.31 5.90
N THR A 57 0.37 -13.42 5.86
CA THR A 57 -0.23 -12.92 4.61
C THR A 57 -0.12 -11.41 4.41
N LEU A 58 0.43 -10.67 5.37
CA LEU A 58 0.50 -9.20 5.26
C LEU A 58 1.44 -8.77 4.13
N TYR A 59 2.54 -9.51 3.91
CA TYR A 59 3.46 -9.24 2.81
C TYR A 59 2.79 -9.37 1.43
N GLN A 60 1.82 -10.27 1.28
CA GLN A 60 1.06 -10.44 0.03
C GLN A 60 0.18 -9.23 -0.26
N ARG A 61 -0.42 -8.62 0.79
CA ARG A 61 -1.22 -7.40 0.68
C ARG A 61 -0.38 -6.18 0.27
N GLU A 62 0.86 -6.09 0.73
CA GLU A 62 1.82 -5.08 0.27
C GLU A 62 2.04 -5.17 -1.25
N VAL A 63 2.24 -6.38 -1.75
CA VAL A 63 2.44 -6.62 -3.20
C VAL A 63 1.14 -6.38 -3.97
N ALA A 64 -0.01 -6.85 -3.47
CA ALA A 64 -1.31 -6.63 -4.10
C ALA A 64 -1.66 -5.14 -4.23
N ALA A 65 -1.38 -4.34 -3.18
CA ALA A 65 -1.57 -2.89 -3.22
C ALA A 65 -0.68 -2.23 -4.27
N TYR A 66 0.59 -2.61 -4.36
CA TYR A 66 1.48 -2.13 -5.42
C TYR A 66 0.96 -2.50 -6.82
N ARG A 67 0.53 -3.75 -7.04
CA ARG A 67 -0.02 -4.19 -8.33
C ARG A 67 -1.25 -3.38 -8.75
N LEU A 68 -2.17 -3.16 -7.80
CA LEU A 68 -3.38 -2.35 -8.04
C LEU A 68 -3.00 -0.89 -8.35
N SER A 69 -2.10 -0.27 -7.56
CA SER A 69 -1.68 1.11 -7.79
C SER A 69 -1.01 1.30 -9.15
N LYS A 70 -0.27 0.29 -9.62
CA LYS A 70 0.39 0.31 -10.93
C LYS A 70 -0.62 0.34 -12.08
N VAL A 71 -1.73 -0.40 -11.98
CA VAL A 71 -2.81 -0.41 -12.98
C VAL A 71 -3.62 0.88 -12.94
N LEU A 72 -3.91 1.41 -11.74
CA LEU A 72 -4.56 2.72 -11.57
C LEU A 72 -3.70 3.88 -12.07
N GLY A 73 -2.36 3.76 -11.97
CA GLY A 73 -1.42 4.87 -12.18
C GLY A 73 -1.25 5.76 -10.93
N TRP A 74 -1.94 5.44 -9.85
CA TRP A 74 -1.90 6.12 -8.55
C TRP A 74 -2.41 5.22 -7.41
N PRO A 75 -2.11 5.55 -6.13
CA PRO A 75 -1.07 6.47 -5.68
C PRO A 75 0.32 5.92 -6.01
N ARG A 76 1.35 6.73 -5.82
CA ARG A 76 2.73 6.28 -6.03
C ARG A 76 3.17 5.37 -4.89
N ILE A 77 3.16 4.07 -5.12
CA ILE A 77 3.71 3.05 -4.19
C ILE A 77 5.08 2.62 -4.74
N PRO A 78 6.12 2.50 -3.89
CA PRO A 78 7.41 2.01 -4.36
C PRO A 78 7.28 0.59 -4.94
N PRO A 79 8.02 0.24 -6.01
CA PRO A 79 8.04 -1.11 -6.53
C PRO A 79 8.17 -2.15 -5.42
N THR A 80 7.19 -3.07 -5.36
CA THR A 80 7.07 -4.08 -4.30
C THR A 80 6.78 -5.43 -4.94
N VAL A 81 7.58 -6.45 -4.57
CA VAL A 81 7.51 -7.80 -5.14
C VAL A 81 7.53 -8.86 -4.04
N VAL A 82 7.05 -10.05 -4.34
CA VAL A 82 7.33 -11.23 -3.52
C VAL A 82 8.77 -11.66 -3.78
N ARG A 83 9.51 -11.94 -2.71
CA ARG A 83 10.82 -12.58 -2.76
C ARG A 83 10.79 -13.86 -1.95
N ASP A 84 10.88 -14.99 -2.65
CA ASP A 84 10.77 -16.33 -2.03
C ASP A 84 12.02 -16.70 -1.22
N HIS A 85 13.19 -16.30 -1.70
CA HIS A 85 14.49 -16.63 -1.11
C HIS A 85 15.16 -15.38 -0.51
N ALA A 86 14.99 -15.23 0.81
CA ALA A 86 15.61 -14.19 1.61
C ALA A 86 16.00 -14.75 2.99
N PRO A 87 16.88 -14.07 3.77
CA PRO A 87 17.42 -14.62 5.03
C PRO A 87 16.38 -15.07 6.05
N HIS A 88 15.20 -14.43 6.09
CA HIS A 88 14.08 -14.81 6.98
C HIS A 88 12.92 -15.50 6.25
N GLY A 89 13.14 -16.02 5.04
CA GLY A 89 12.15 -16.70 4.22
C GLY A 89 11.39 -15.76 3.29
N VAL A 90 10.22 -16.23 2.81
CA VAL A 90 9.38 -15.44 1.89
C VAL A 90 8.90 -14.14 2.53
N GLY A 91 8.80 -13.09 1.72
CA GLY A 91 8.28 -11.79 2.16
C GLY A 91 8.14 -10.79 1.02
N ALA A 92 7.69 -9.59 1.35
CA ALA A 92 7.70 -8.46 0.44
C ALA A 92 9.09 -7.81 0.41
N MET A 93 9.55 -7.51 -0.80
CA MET A 93 10.73 -6.70 -1.05
C MET A 93 10.28 -5.42 -1.76
N GLN A 94 10.42 -4.29 -1.08
CA GLN A 94 10.00 -2.98 -1.56
C GLN A 94 11.21 -2.09 -1.80
N LEU A 95 11.22 -1.34 -2.89
CA LEU A 95 12.27 -0.34 -3.15
C LEU A 95 12.30 0.66 -1.99
N TYR A 96 13.49 0.89 -1.43
CA TYR A 96 13.68 1.94 -0.43
C TYR A 96 13.58 3.33 -1.08
N VAL A 97 12.82 4.21 -0.46
CA VAL A 97 12.67 5.61 -0.88
C VAL A 97 13.37 6.49 0.15
N PRO A 98 14.45 7.18 -0.22
CA PRO A 98 15.01 8.22 0.61
C PRO A 98 13.98 9.34 0.79
N ALA A 99 13.55 9.56 2.02
CA ALA A 99 12.51 10.53 2.33
C ALA A 99 12.97 11.48 3.45
N ASP A 100 12.43 12.67 3.45
CA ASP A 100 12.62 13.62 4.53
C ASP A 100 11.60 13.41 5.67
N ARG A 101 11.51 14.35 6.62
CA ARG A 101 10.64 14.24 7.78
C ARG A 101 9.21 14.76 7.55
N ARG A 102 8.90 15.22 6.34
CA ARG A 102 7.54 15.67 6.00
C ARG A 102 6.60 14.47 5.94
N HIS A 103 5.36 14.70 6.28
CA HIS A 103 4.30 13.71 6.27
C HIS A 103 2.92 14.39 6.09
N PHE A 104 1.85 13.62 5.90
CA PHE A 104 0.52 14.17 5.63
C PHE A 104 0.11 15.31 6.58
N LEU A 105 0.18 15.13 7.90
CA LEU A 105 -0.27 16.14 8.86
C LEU A 105 0.56 17.44 8.83
N SER A 106 1.79 17.41 8.30
CA SER A 106 2.60 18.62 8.12
C SER A 106 2.34 19.32 6.78
N GLU A 107 1.80 18.60 5.77
CA GLU A 107 1.69 19.06 4.38
C GLU A 107 0.27 18.94 3.79
N GLN A 108 -0.75 18.65 4.61
CA GLN A 108 -2.12 18.37 4.15
C GLN A 108 -2.73 19.48 3.28
N ALA A 109 -2.32 20.73 3.45
CA ALA A 109 -2.80 21.87 2.65
C ALA A 109 -2.20 21.92 1.23
N ARG A 110 -1.18 21.10 0.94
CA ARG A 110 -0.49 21.05 -0.35
C ARG A 110 -0.88 19.79 -1.11
N GLN A 111 -0.73 19.82 -2.45
CA GLN A 111 -0.92 18.65 -3.32
C GLN A 111 -2.29 17.94 -3.13
N ARG A 112 -3.38 18.71 -3.01
CA ARG A 112 -4.72 18.20 -2.72
C ARG A 112 -5.12 17.00 -3.60
N ASP A 113 -4.82 17.05 -4.90
CA ASP A 113 -5.17 15.98 -5.84
C ASP A 113 -4.44 14.66 -5.54
N THR A 114 -3.21 14.75 -5.04
CA THR A 114 -2.46 13.56 -4.62
C THR A 114 -3.08 12.96 -3.36
N TRP A 115 -3.45 13.79 -2.38
CA TRP A 115 -4.11 13.32 -1.16
C TRP A 115 -5.47 12.68 -1.44
N LEU A 116 -6.24 13.25 -2.37
CA LEU A 116 -7.52 12.70 -2.77
C LEU A 116 -7.37 11.30 -3.40
N ARG A 117 -6.36 11.10 -4.25
CA ARG A 117 -6.04 9.77 -4.82
C ARG A 117 -5.60 8.78 -3.77
N ILE A 118 -4.83 9.21 -2.77
CA ILE A 118 -4.43 8.36 -1.63
C ILE A 118 -5.65 7.98 -0.80
N ALA A 119 -6.52 8.95 -0.46
CA ALA A 119 -7.75 8.68 0.29
C ALA A 119 -8.66 7.70 -0.46
N LEU A 120 -8.84 7.87 -1.77
CA LEU A 120 -9.62 6.94 -2.59
C LEU A 120 -9.00 5.54 -2.61
N PHE A 121 -7.68 5.45 -2.72
CA PHE A 121 -6.98 4.17 -2.67
C PHE A 121 -7.19 3.45 -1.33
N ASP A 122 -7.10 4.18 -0.21
CA ASP A 122 -7.39 3.63 1.12
C ASP A 122 -8.83 3.12 1.22
N VAL A 123 -9.81 3.83 0.63
CA VAL A 123 -11.22 3.39 0.57
C VAL A 123 -11.37 2.10 -0.21
N ILE A 124 -10.87 2.01 -1.44
CA ILE A 124 -11.04 0.80 -2.28
C ILE A 124 -10.29 -0.40 -1.73
N THR A 125 -9.11 -0.20 -1.18
CA THR A 125 -8.31 -1.25 -0.55
C THR A 125 -8.75 -1.54 0.89
N ASN A 126 -9.64 -0.71 1.47
CA ASN A 126 -10.10 -0.83 2.85
C ASN A 126 -8.92 -0.81 3.84
N ASN A 127 -8.04 0.16 3.70
CA ASN A 127 -6.85 0.28 4.53
C ASN A 127 -7.22 0.49 6.01
N ALA A 128 -6.71 -0.36 6.88
CA ALA A 128 -7.02 -0.35 8.31
C ALA A 128 -6.00 0.42 9.17
N ASP A 129 -4.95 0.99 8.58
CA ASP A 129 -3.89 1.66 9.35
C ASP A 129 -3.12 2.73 8.55
N ARG A 130 -3.81 3.60 7.77
CA ARG A 130 -3.13 4.71 7.10
C ARG A 130 -2.70 5.78 8.09
N LYS A 131 -1.43 5.77 8.47
CA LYS A 131 -0.81 6.80 9.30
C LYS A 131 -0.21 7.93 8.45
N SER A 132 0.01 9.05 9.07
CA SER A 132 0.66 10.21 8.44
C SER A 132 2.08 9.89 7.95
N GLY A 133 2.85 9.17 8.76
CA GLY A 133 4.21 8.73 8.44
C GLY A 133 4.30 7.68 7.32
N HIS A 134 3.17 7.11 6.87
CA HIS A 134 3.14 6.21 5.70
C HIS A 134 3.08 6.98 4.37
N CYS A 135 3.12 8.32 4.40
CA CYS A 135 3.18 9.20 3.24
C CYS A 135 4.54 9.91 3.25
N LEU A 136 5.45 9.44 2.42
CA LEU A 136 6.85 9.87 2.38
C LEU A 136 7.06 10.92 1.29
N PHE A 137 7.83 11.98 1.60
CA PHE A 137 8.24 12.98 0.62
C PHE A 137 9.69 12.75 0.21
N ASP A 138 9.92 12.62 -1.10
CA ASP A 138 11.28 12.57 -1.63
C ASP A 138 11.84 13.97 -1.95
N ALA A 139 13.09 14.01 -2.42
CA ALA A 139 13.78 15.25 -2.74
C ALA A 139 13.13 16.05 -3.88
N GLU A 140 12.36 15.41 -4.74
CA GLU A 140 11.62 16.03 -5.86
C GLU A 140 10.18 16.41 -5.48
N ASP A 141 9.86 16.42 -4.19
CA ASP A 141 8.52 16.78 -3.65
C ASP A 141 7.41 15.80 -4.09
N ARG A 142 7.78 14.56 -4.47
CA ARG A 142 6.83 13.50 -4.80
C ARG A 142 6.39 12.77 -3.53
N ILE A 143 5.11 12.43 -3.47
CA ILE A 143 4.56 11.67 -2.36
C ILE A 143 4.55 10.18 -2.71
N TRP A 144 5.22 9.39 -1.89
CA TRP A 144 5.23 7.93 -1.93
C TRP A 144 4.42 7.38 -0.76
N VAL A 145 3.65 6.33 -1.02
CA VAL A 145 2.80 5.72 0.00
C VAL A 145 3.28 4.31 0.30
N ILE A 146 3.45 4.01 1.57
CA ILE A 146 3.98 2.73 2.04
C ILE A 146 3.02 2.10 3.07
N ASP A 147 3.37 0.90 3.51
CA ASP A 147 2.70 0.15 4.57
C ASP A 147 1.23 -0.20 4.28
N HIS A 148 1.05 -1.12 3.34
CA HIS A 148 -0.25 -1.62 2.88
C HIS A 148 -0.56 -3.04 3.37
N GLY A 149 0.15 -3.53 4.39
CA GLY A 149 -0.06 -4.88 4.94
C GLY A 149 -1.46 -5.08 5.50
N LEU A 150 -2.10 -4.01 6.02
CA LEU A 150 -3.44 -4.06 6.60
C LEU A 150 -4.52 -3.56 5.62
N THR A 151 -4.56 -4.16 4.43
CA THR A 151 -5.51 -3.83 3.36
C THR A 151 -6.33 -5.05 2.94
N PHE A 152 -7.31 -4.85 2.08
CA PHE A 152 -8.16 -5.85 1.40
C PHE A 152 -9.07 -6.69 2.31
N HIS A 153 -9.12 -6.45 3.61
CA HIS A 153 -10.00 -7.20 4.50
C HIS A 153 -11.46 -7.18 4.01
N THR A 154 -12.17 -8.29 4.22
CA THR A 154 -13.57 -8.44 3.77
C THR A 154 -14.53 -7.56 4.55
N ASP A 155 -14.32 -7.41 5.85
CA ASP A 155 -15.14 -6.52 6.70
C ASP A 155 -14.71 -5.06 6.56
N PRO A 156 -15.61 -4.10 6.72
CA PRO A 156 -15.25 -2.68 6.73
C PRO A 156 -14.28 -2.35 7.87
N LYS A 157 -13.08 -1.88 7.54
CA LYS A 157 -12.01 -1.56 8.50
C LYS A 157 -11.29 -0.25 8.20
N LEU A 158 -11.82 0.59 7.33
CA LEU A 158 -11.15 1.82 6.92
C LEU A 158 -10.76 2.66 8.15
N ARG A 159 -9.45 2.85 8.32
CA ARG A 159 -8.84 3.72 9.32
C ARG A 159 -7.72 4.50 8.65
N THR A 160 -7.89 5.80 8.58
CA THR A 160 -6.97 6.69 7.87
C THR A 160 -6.85 8.03 8.61
N VAL A 161 -5.75 8.72 8.41
CA VAL A 161 -5.61 10.12 8.84
C VAL A 161 -6.18 11.10 7.80
N ILE A 162 -6.52 10.63 6.58
CA ILE A 162 -6.92 11.48 5.45
C ILE A 162 -8.45 11.49 5.32
N TRP A 163 -9.12 12.29 6.14
CA TRP A 163 -10.58 12.47 6.13
C TRP A 163 -11.03 13.79 5.49
N ASP A 164 -10.10 14.55 4.91
CA ASP A 164 -10.31 15.89 4.34
C ASP A 164 -11.32 15.92 3.20
N PHE A 165 -11.62 14.79 2.58
CA PHE A 165 -12.52 14.64 1.43
C PHE A 165 -13.90 14.10 1.79
N SER A 166 -14.19 13.90 3.08
CA SER A 166 -15.49 13.37 3.56
C SER A 166 -16.67 14.10 2.95
N GLY A 167 -17.64 13.35 2.41
CA GLY A 167 -18.83 13.90 1.75
C GLY A 167 -18.61 14.43 0.31
N GLU A 168 -17.40 14.53 -0.18
CA GLU A 168 -17.12 14.96 -1.54
C GLU A 168 -17.48 13.88 -2.57
N PRO A 169 -17.94 14.26 -3.78
CA PRO A 169 -18.16 13.32 -4.86
C PRO A 169 -16.85 12.81 -5.46
N LEU A 170 -16.90 11.67 -6.14
CA LEU A 170 -15.78 11.18 -6.93
C LEU A 170 -15.54 12.11 -8.14
N PRO A 171 -14.32 12.63 -8.36
CA PRO A 171 -13.98 13.39 -9.57
C PRO A 171 -14.09 12.55 -10.84
N PRO A 172 -14.55 13.11 -11.97
CA PRO A 172 -14.74 12.37 -13.23
C PRO A 172 -13.49 11.68 -13.76
N ASP A 173 -12.32 12.32 -13.66
CA ASP A 173 -11.03 11.74 -14.09
C ASP A 173 -10.68 10.46 -13.32
N LEU A 174 -11.06 10.38 -12.05
CA LEU A 174 -10.85 9.18 -11.23
C LEU A 174 -11.90 8.09 -11.52
N CYS A 175 -13.09 8.45 -12.01
CA CYS A 175 -14.05 7.45 -12.49
C CYS A 175 -13.46 6.66 -13.66
N ASP A 176 -12.90 7.34 -14.67
CA ASP A 176 -12.30 6.71 -15.87
C ASP A 176 -11.14 5.79 -15.49
N ASP A 177 -10.28 6.23 -14.56
CA ASP A 177 -9.17 5.43 -14.05
C ASP A 177 -9.67 4.17 -13.33
N LEU A 178 -10.70 4.32 -12.50
CA LEU A 178 -11.25 3.26 -11.70
C LEU A 178 -12.01 2.23 -12.56
N GLU A 179 -12.77 2.67 -13.58
CA GLU A 179 -13.43 1.79 -14.55
C GLU A 179 -12.44 0.95 -15.33
N ARG A 180 -11.37 1.58 -15.83
CA ARG A 180 -10.27 0.87 -16.51
C ARG A 180 -9.62 -0.16 -15.60
N ALA A 181 -9.29 0.22 -14.36
CA ALA A 181 -8.69 -0.69 -13.40
C ALA A 181 -9.64 -1.83 -12.98
N LEU A 182 -10.95 -1.56 -12.85
CA LEU A 182 -11.94 -2.59 -12.54
C LEU A 182 -12.01 -3.66 -13.62
N ILE A 183 -11.93 -3.29 -14.89
CA ILE A 183 -11.87 -4.24 -16.01
C ILE A 183 -10.65 -5.15 -15.88
N ASP A 184 -9.49 -4.59 -15.52
CA ASP A 184 -8.25 -5.37 -15.36
C ASP A 184 -8.30 -6.28 -14.12
N VAL A 185 -8.88 -5.82 -13.01
CA VAL A 185 -9.15 -6.63 -11.81
C VAL A 185 -10.14 -7.77 -12.10
N GLU A 186 -11.07 -7.61 -13.04
CA GLU A 186 -12.07 -8.61 -13.37
C GLU A 186 -11.57 -9.66 -14.37
N LYS A 187 -10.82 -9.25 -15.39
CA LYS A 187 -10.53 -10.04 -16.60
C LYS A 187 -9.12 -9.86 -17.15
N GLY A 188 -8.33 -8.92 -16.60
CA GLY A 188 -6.98 -8.62 -17.08
C GLY A 188 -5.89 -9.38 -16.34
N SER A 189 -4.65 -8.96 -16.55
CA SER A 189 -3.48 -9.57 -15.91
C SER A 189 -3.48 -9.37 -14.39
N LEU A 190 -4.08 -8.27 -13.90
CA LEU A 190 -4.19 -8.03 -12.47
C LEU A 190 -5.14 -9.01 -11.77
N ALA A 191 -6.13 -9.59 -12.48
CA ALA A 191 -7.02 -10.61 -11.90
C ALA A 191 -6.21 -11.81 -11.38
N GLU A 192 -5.32 -12.36 -12.21
CA GLU A 192 -4.45 -13.49 -11.85
C GLU A 192 -3.48 -13.12 -10.72
N ASP A 193 -2.84 -11.95 -10.80
CA ASP A 193 -1.95 -11.46 -9.75
C ASP A 193 -2.67 -11.41 -8.38
N LEU A 194 -3.88 -10.84 -8.34
CA LEU A 194 -4.64 -10.71 -7.10
C LEU A 194 -5.17 -12.06 -6.57
N GLU A 195 -5.54 -12.99 -7.45
CA GLU A 195 -5.97 -14.35 -7.05
C GLU A 195 -4.82 -15.17 -6.45
N ASN A 196 -3.58 -14.89 -6.83
CA ASN A 196 -2.38 -15.50 -6.25
C ASN A 196 -1.95 -14.85 -4.92
N LEU A 197 -2.34 -13.61 -4.66
CA LEU A 197 -1.91 -12.83 -3.51
C LEU A 197 -2.95 -12.69 -2.39
N LEU A 198 -4.24 -12.78 -2.73
CA LEU A 198 -5.35 -12.52 -1.83
C LEU A 198 -6.32 -13.70 -1.78
N LEU A 199 -7.04 -13.81 -0.68
CA LEU A 199 -8.12 -14.80 -0.58
C LEU A 199 -9.26 -14.48 -1.57
N PRO A 200 -9.96 -15.49 -2.11
CA PRO A 200 -11.07 -15.28 -3.05
C PRO A 200 -12.16 -14.34 -2.51
N GLY A 201 -12.38 -14.34 -1.19
CA GLY A 201 -13.31 -13.42 -0.51
C GLY A 201 -12.87 -11.97 -0.61
N GLU A 202 -11.57 -11.71 -0.43
CA GLU A 202 -10.96 -10.38 -0.48
C GLU A 202 -11.02 -9.78 -1.88
N VAL A 203 -10.66 -10.56 -2.89
CA VAL A 203 -10.76 -10.16 -4.32
C VAL A 203 -12.22 -9.81 -4.69
N ARG A 204 -13.18 -10.64 -4.26
CA ARG A 204 -14.61 -10.40 -4.50
C ARG A 204 -15.08 -9.08 -3.85
N VAL A 205 -14.65 -8.81 -2.63
CA VAL A 205 -15.05 -7.60 -1.89
C VAL A 205 -14.34 -6.37 -2.46
N LEU A 206 -13.09 -6.47 -2.91
CA LEU A 206 -12.40 -5.41 -3.66
C LEU A 206 -13.21 -4.99 -4.89
N LYS A 207 -13.57 -5.96 -5.75
CA LYS A 207 -14.40 -5.72 -6.95
C LYS A 207 -15.72 -5.03 -6.58
N ARG A 208 -16.37 -5.43 -5.50
CA ARG A 208 -17.61 -4.81 -5.00
C ARG A 208 -17.39 -3.37 -4.53
N ARG A 209 -16.30 -3.08 -3.80
CA ARG A 209 -15.97 -1.72 -3.35
C ARG A 209 -15.69 -0.80 -4.55
N MET A 210 -14.90 -1.25 -5.51
CA MET A 210 -14.61 -0.47 -6.72
C MET A 210 -15.90 -0.12 -7.48
N ARG A 211 -16.81 -1.09 -7.67
CA ARG A 211 -18.14 -0.82 -8.29
C ARG A 211 -18.97 0.14 -7.46
N GLY A 212 -18.99 -0.02 -6.13
CA GLY A 212 -19.74 0.88 -5.23
C GLY A 212 -19.25 2.31 -5.28
N VAL A 213 -17.94 2.54 -5.44
CA VAL A 213 -17.36 3.88 -5.61
C VAL A 213 -17.81 4.52 -6.93
N LEU A 214 -18.03 3.72 -7.97
CA LEU A 214 -18.49 4.19 -9.29
C LEU A 214 -20.00 4.51 -9.34
N ASP A 215 -20.77 4.23 -8.27
CA ASP A 215 -22.18 4.60 -8.22
C ASP A 215 -22.36 6.12 -8.26
N PRO A 216 -23.27 6.68 -9.08
CA PRO A 216 -23.39 8.13 -9.29
C PRO A 216 -23.68 8.95 -8.02
N GLY A 217 -24.24 8.32 -6.99
CA GLY A 217 -24.51 8.96 -5.70
C GLY A 217 -23.41 8.81 -4.67
N TRP A 218 -22.33 8.11 -5.00
CA TRP A 218 -21.26 7.84 -4.04
C TRP A 218 -20.57 9.11 -3.56
N ARG A 219 -20.18 9.09 -2.29
CA ARG A 219 -19.39 10.15 -1.65
C ARG A 219 -18.29 9.53 -0.81
N PHE A 220 -17.18 10.24 -0.65
CA PHE A 220 -16.16 9.83 0.30
C PHE A 220 -16.77 9.61 1.69
N PRO A 221 -16.45 8.48 2.35
CA PRO A 221 -17.01 8.15 3.65
C PRO A 221 -16.59 9.17 4.72
N GLU A 222 -17.41 9.26 5.77
CA GLU A 222 -17.09 10.05 6.96
C GLU A 222 -16.55 9.16 8.08
N PRO A 223 -15.72 9.69 8.99
CA PRO A 223 -15.29 8.95 10.17
C PRO A 223 -16.51 8.66 11.06
N THR A 224 -16.71 7.40 11.42
CA THR A 224 -17.85 6.97 12.23
C THR A 224 -17.59 7.01 13.74
N SER A 225 -16.33 7.10 14.13
CA SER A 225 -15.89 7.12 15.54
C SER A 225 -14.44 7.63 15.64
N ALA A 226 -13.96 7.83 16.86
CA ALA A 226 -12.54 8.12 17.13
C ALA A 226 -11.61 6.99 16.65
N TRP A 227 -12.12 5.76 16.54
CA TRP A 227 -11.37 4.61 16.03
C TRP A 227 -11.18 4.60 14.51
N SER A 228 -11.83 5.52 13.79
CA SER A 228 -11.62 5.69 12.35
C SER A 228 -10.24 6.29 12.01
N VAL A 229 -9.51 6.77 13.01
CA VAL A 229 -8.13 7.24 12.88
C VAL A 229 -7.20 6.24 13.59
N PRO A 230 -6.10 5.80 12.95
CA PRO A 230 -5.14 4.91 13.59
C PRO A 230 -4.39 5.62 14.73
N TRP A 231 -3.96 4.86 15.72
CA TRP A 231 -3.17 5.38 16.84
C TRP A 231 -1.85 4.62 16.96
N PRO A 232 -0.68 5.31 17.10
CA PRO A 232 -0.51 6.77 16.91
C PRO A 232 -0.79 7.18 15.45
N PRO A 233 -1.19 8.44 15.17
CA PRO A 233 -1.51 8.90 13.82
C PRO A 233 -0.27 9.19 12.95
N VAL A 234 0.92 9.17 13.53
CA VAL A 234 2.23 9.36 12.88
C VAL A 234 3.12 8.17 13.14
#